data_fa773ab33b489a2ddf65dfee9c74e888
#
_entry.id   fa773ab33b489a2ddf65dfee9c74e888
#
_cell.length_a   1.000
_cell.length_b   1.000
_cell.length_c   1.000
_cell.angle_alpha   90.00
_cell.angle_beta   90.00
_cell.angle_gamma   90.00
#
_symmetry.space_group_name_H-M   'P 1'
#
loop_
_entity.id
_entity.type
_entity.pdbx_description
1 polymer ?
#
loop_
_entity_poly.entity_id
_entity_poly.type
_entity_poly.pdbx_seq_one_letter_code
_entity_poly.pdbx_strand_id
1 'polypeptide(L)'
;MVQFGSQLLFLVLMIGLSMGFGWDDVRTAQVSQAINAVQISFSFYLGWRLLPKTPASHSLPDGKHLLFQGFAQNWATAKNIQRDYKKGLRWFLLALCFAEATANTFTLVAVVFLDGVMGFSGTQIGIFFAISLVCTIPGGLFARFVTSKTNPNTSWRLSMIVLFGLGVFGGLVLNRDTGSPLAYVWGAMVGITLGWFYPTERLFFSMIVPHGLEAELSGFYVYCSQIIAWLPPLVFSILVEANVAQGYGVIAISGFAIIAVALLSMAAPWPEILADTEEEKSTESAEA
;
A
#
# COMPACT_ATOMS: atom_id res chain seq x y z
N MET A 1 6.55 -7.21 7.78
CA MET A 1 7.73 -6.94 8.64
C MET A 1 9.03 -6.96 7.84
N VAL A 2 9.37 -8.00 7.09
CA VAL A 2 10.61 -8.08 6.30
C VAL A 2 10.77 -6.91 5.32
N GLN A 3 9.70 -6.51 4.63
CA GLN A 3 9.70 -5.39 3.69
C GLN A 3 10.15 -4.08 4.34
N PHE A 4 9.54 -3.71 5.45
CA PHE A 4 9.90 -2.46 6.16
C PHE A 4 11.29 -2.53 6.79
N GLY A 5 11.69 -3.71 7.28
CA GLY A 5 13.04 -3.94 7.80
C GLY A 5 14.13 -3.75 6.75
N SER A 6 13.92 -4.25 5.53
CA SER A 6 14.86 -4.07 4.42
C SER A 6 14.94 -2.61 3.95
N GLN A 7 13.79 -1.91 3.91
CA GLN A 7 13.77 -0.47 3.59
C GLN A 7 14.51 0.37 4.64
N LEU A 8 14.31 0.07 5.93
CA LEU A 8 15.02 0.76 7.00
C LEU A 8 16.54 0.51 6.92
N LEU A 9 16.95 -0.73 6.73
CA LEU A 9 18.37 -1.09 6.58
C LEU A 9 19.00 -0.33 5.40
N PHE A 10 18.31 -0.30 4.27
CA PHE A 10 18.78 0.44 3.08
C PHE A 10 18.89 1.94 3.35
N LEU A 11 17.90 2.54 4.00
CA LEU A 11 17.90 3.97 4.34
C LEU A 11 19.05 4.32 5.29
N VAL A 12 19.26 3.53 6.34
CA VAL A 12 20.37 3.73 7.31
C VAL A 12 21.72 3.59 6.59
N LEU A 13 21.86 2.60 5.70
CA LEU A 13 23.07 2.42 4.91
C LEU A 13 23.35 3.65 4.04
N MET A 14 22.33 4.19 3.35
CA MET A 14 22.49 5.34 2.46
C MET A 14 22.80 6.61 3.22
N ILE A 15 22.16 6.87 4.36
CA ILE A 15 22.49 8.01 5.24
C ILE A 15 23.93 7.88 5.73
N GLY A 16 24.34 6.70 6.19
CA GLY A 16 25.71 6.46 6.67
C GLY A 16 26.76 6.67 5.58
N LEU A 17 26.52 6.19 4.35
CA LEU A 17 27.43 6.42 3.23
C LEU A 17 27.48 7.90 2.83
N SER A 18 26.33 8.57 2.71
CA SER A 18 26.27 9.98 2.37
C SER A 18 27.04 10.86 3.37
N MET A 19 26.84 10.62 4.66
CA MET A 19 27.56 11.35 5.71
C MET A 19 29.06 11.00 5.76
N GLY A 20 29.41 9.72 5.58
CA GLY A 20 30.80 9.25 5.67
C GLY A 20 31.67 9.74 4.51
N PHE A 21 31.09 9.88 3.32
CA PHE A 21 31.80 10.34 2.12
C PHE A 21 31.55 11.82 1.78
N GLY A 22 30.68 12.50 2.52
CA GLY A 22 30.36 13.90 2.27
C GLY A 22 29.70 14.15 0.92
N TRP A 23 28.84 13.21 0.46
CA TRP A 23 28.16 13.33 -0.82
C TRP A 23 27.07 14.41 -0.76
N ASP A 24 26.90 15.12 -1.86
CA ASP A 24 25.75 15.98 -2.09
C ASP A 24 24.47 15.15 -2.34
N ASP A 25 23.30 15.78 -2.27
CA ASP A 25 22.01 15.12 -2.42
C ASP A 25 21.88 14.42 -3.79
N VAL A 26 22.41 15.03 -4.85
CA VAL A 26 22.36 14.47 -6.21
C VAL A 26 23.18 13.18 -6.28
N ARG A 27 24.40 13.20 -5.74
CA ARG A 27 25.28 12.03 -5.74
C ARG A 27 24.75 10.91 -4.85
N THR A 28 24.17 11.26 -3.72
CA THR A 28 23.47 10.29 -2.84
C THR A 28 22.32 9.63 -3.58
N ALA A 29 21.49 10.39 -4.32
CA ALA A 29 20.41 9.84 -5.13
C ALA A 29 20.93 8.92 -6.25
N GLN A 30 21.97 9.31 -6.98
CA GLN A 30 22.54 8.49 -8.05
C GLN A 30 23.09 7.16 -7.53
N VAL A 31 23.84 7.18 -6.42
CA VAL A 31 24.41 5.97 -5.82
C VAL A 31 23.29 5.08 -5.25
N SER A 32 22.26 5.65 -4.62
CA SER A 32 21.11 4.88 -4.12
C SER A 32 20.37 4.17 -5.24
N GLN A 33 20.16 4.81 -6.38
CA GLN A 33 19.55 4.20 -7.57
C GLN A 33 20.40 3.07 -8.13
N ALA A 34 21.72 3.26 -8.22
CA ALA A 34 22.64 2.23 -8.68
C ALA A 34 22.63 0.99 -7.77
N ILE A 35 22.69 1.18 -6.44
CA ILE A 35 22.62 0.08 -5.47
C ILE A 35 21.27 -0.64 -5.56
N ASN A 36 20.15 0.10 -5.65
CA ASN A 36 18.84 -0.49 -5.85
C ASN A 36 18.74 -1.32 -7.13
N ALA A 37 19.26 -0.82 -8.24
CA ALA A 37 19.27 -1.55 -9.51
C ALA A 37 20.01 -2.88 -9.39
N VAL A 38 21.18 -2.89 -8.74
CA VAL A 38 21.97 -4.11 -8.51
C VAL A 38 21.22 -5.07 -7.58
N GLN A 39 20.67 -4.57 -6.48
CA GLN A 39 19.93 -5.38 -5.51
C GLN A 39 18.69 -6.04 -6.13
N ILE A 40 17.91 -5.26 -6.90
CA ILE A 40 16.72 -5.78 -7.58
C ILE A 40 17.12 -6.85 -8.60
N SER A 41 18.12 -6.58 -9.44
CA SER A 41 18.60 -7.52 -10.45
C SER A 41 19.09 -8.81 -9.81
N PHE A 42 19.84 -8.73 -8.72
CA PHE A 42 20.32 -9.90 -7.97
C PHE A 42 19.16 -10.69 -7.35
N SER A 43 18.19 -10.01 -6.75
CA SER A 43 17.01 -10.66 -6.16
C SER A 43 16.15 -11.36 -7.21
N PHE A 44 15.97 -10.75 -8.39
CA PHE A 44 15.29 -11.39 -9.53
C PHE A 44 16.05 -12.61 -10.03
N TYR A 45 17.38 -12.53 -10.16
CA TYR A 45 18.20 -13.66 -10.57
C TYR A 45 18.09 -14.82 -9.59
N LEU A 46 18.17 -14.55 -8.28
CA LEU A 46 18.00 -15.58 -7.24
C LEU A 46 16.59 -16.17 -7.27
N GLY A 47 15.57 -15.34 -7.35
CA GLY A 47 14.18 -15.79 -7.47
C GLY A 47 13.97 -16.71 -8.67
N TRP A 48 14.51 -16.32 -9.83
CA TRP A 48 14.44 -17.14 -11.05
C TRP A 48 15.14 -18.51 -10.90
N ARG A 49 16.24 -18.54 -10.16
CA ARG A 49 16.99 -19.79 -9.91
C ARG A 49 16.36 -20.70 -8.87
N LEU A 50 15.77 -20.11 -7.83
CA LEU A 50 15.27 -20.82 -6.64
C LEU A 50 13.80 -21.22 -6.76
N LEU A 51 13.00 -20.52 -7.58
CA LEU A 51 11.59 -20.85 -7.78
C LEU A 51 11.44 -22.19 -8.51
N PRO A 52 10.66 -23.13 -7.96
CA PRO A 52 10.35 -24.38 -8.63
C PRO A 52 9.61 -24.09 -9.94
N LYS A 53 10.02 -24.76 -11.02
CA LYS A 53 9.34 -24.68 -12.30
C LYS A 53 8.04 -25.48 -12.22
N THR A 54 6.94 -24.82 -11.89
CA THR A 54 5.61 -25.42 -11.97
C THR A 54 5.11 -25.33 -13.42
N PRO A 55 4.59 -26.43 -14.00
CA PRO A 55 3.97 -26.38 -15.31
C PRO A 55 2.76 -25.43 -15.27
N ALA A 56 2.52 -24.74 -16.38
CA ALA A 56 1.34 -23.89 -16.51
C ALA A 56 0.06 -24.74 -16.37
N SER A 57 -0.83 -24.36 -15.49
CA SER A 57 -2.11 -25.04 -15.28
C SER A 57 -3.05 -24.94 -16.49
N HIS A 58 -2.89 -23.90 -17.31
CA HIS A 58 -3.64 -23.70 -18.54
C HIS A 58 -2.70 -23.36 -19.69
N SER A 59 -2.87 -24.05 -20.83
CA SER A 59 -2.16 -23.71 -22.07
C SER A 59 -2.76 -22.45 -22.69
N LEU A 60 -1.92 -21.62 -23.29
CA LEU A 60 -2.40 -20.50 -24.09
C LEU A 60 -3.22 -21.03 -25.28
N PRO A 61 -4.40 -20.46 -25.58
CA PRO A 61 -5.11 -20.81 -26.81
C PRO A 61 -4.26 -20.49 -28.04
N ASP A 62 -4.23 -21.40 -29.01
CA ASP A 62 -3.45 -21.27 -30.22
C ASP A 62 -3.77 -19.96 -30.95
N GLY A 63 -2.70 -19.21 -31.33
CA GLY A 63 -2.81 -17.96 -32.08
C GLY A 63 -3.08 -16.69 -31.27
N LYS A 64 -3.13 -16.75 -29.93
CA LYS A 64 -3.32 -15.54 -29.09
C LYS A 64 -2.01 -15.06 -28.49
N HIS A 65 -1.80 -13.73 -28.53
CA HIS A 65 -0.66 -13.10 -27.87
C HIS A 65 -0.87 -13.01 -26.36
N LEU A 66 0.17 -13.36 -25.57
CA LEU A 66 0.15 -13.40 -24.11
C LEU A 66 -0.34 -12.09 -23.47
N LEU A 67 0.07 -10.94 -24.00
CA LEU A 67 -0.33 -9.63 -23.49
C LEU A 67 -1.83 -9.38 -23.60
N PHE A 68 -2.43 -9.63 -24.78
CA PHE A 68 -3.87 -9.45 -24.98
C PHE A 68 -4.69 -10.44 -24.16
N GLN A 69 -4.18 -11.67 -24.00
CA GLN A 69 -4.85 -12.66 -23.18
C GLN A 69 -4.82 -12.28 -21.69
N GLY A 70 -3.72 -11.67 -21.20
CA GLY A 70 -3.65 -11.15 -19.83
C GLY A 70 -4.69 -10.07 -19.55
N PHE A 71 -4.91 -9.12 -20.47
CA PHE A 71 -5.98 -8.13 -20.33
C PHE A 71 -7.38 -8.76 -20.38
N ALA A 72 -7.59 -9.69 -21.29
CA ALA A 72 -8.86 -10.41 -21.42
C ALA A 72 -9.16 -11.24 -20.15
N GLN A 73 -8.14 -11.89 -19.58
CA GLN A 73 -8.25 -12.63 -18.33
C GLN A 73 -8.62 -11.70 -17.16
N ASN A 74 -7.89 -10.59 -16.98
CA ASN A 74 -8.22 -9.62 -15.93
C ASN A 74 -9.66 -9.10 -16.04
N TRP A 75 -10.13 -8.86 -17.26
CA TRP A 75 -11.52 -8.45 -17.48
C TRP A 75 -12.52 -9.56 -17.15
N ALA A 76 -12.22 -10.79 -17.53
CA ALA A 76 -13.03 -11.96 -17.19
C ALA A 76 -13.09 -12.19 -15.67
N THR A 77 -11.94 -12.10 -15.00
CA THR A 77 -11.84 -12.21 -13.54
C THR A 77 -12.65 -11.10 -12.84
N ALA A 78 -12.54 -9.84 -13.29
CA ALA A 78 -13.36 -8.75 -12.76
C ALA A 78 -14.86 -9.02 -12.90
N LYS A 79 -15.30 -9.56 -14.06
CA LYS A 79 -16.70 -9.91 -14.33
C LYS A 79 -17.17 -11.07 -13.44
N ASN A 80 -16.33 -12.09 -13.25
CA ASN A 80 -16.62 -13.21 -12.37
C ASN A 80 -16.75 -12.75 -10.91
N ILE A 81 -15.81 -11.93 -10.42
CA ILE A 81 -15.87 -11.36 -9.08
C ILE A 81 -17.17 -10.56 -8.90
N GLN A 82 -17.56 -9.76 -9.90
CA GLN A 82 -18.79 -8.99 -9.84
C GLN A 82 -20.05 -9.87 -9.79
N ARG A 83 -20.02 -11.05 -10.45
CA ARG A 83 -21.16 -11.96 -10.53
C ARG A 83 -21.26 -12.87 -9.31
N ASP A 84 -20.15 -13.47 -8.93
CA ASP A 84 -20.11 -14.61 -8.01
C ASP A 84 -19.73 -14.20 -6.58
N TYR A 85 -18.88 -13.18 -6.41
CA TYR A 85 -18.33 -12.76 -5.09
C TYR A 85 -18.89 -11.41 -4.62
N LYS A 86 -20.21 -11.29 -4.56
CA LYS A 86 -20.91 -10.01 -4.28
C LYS A 86 -20.78 -9.50 -2.86
N LYS A 87 -20.57 -10.38 -1.87
CA LYS A 87 -20.70 -10.04 -0.45
C LYS A 87 -19.42 -9.44 0.15
N GLY A 88 -18.25 -9.99 -0.17
CA GLY A 88 -16.99 -9.60 0.46
C GLY A 88 -15.91 -9.16 -0.52
N LEU A 89 -15.41 -10.08 -1.35
CA LEU A 89 -14.24 -9.88 -2.20
C LEU A 89 -14.37 -8.69 -3.16
N ARG A 90 -15.54 -8.50 -3.77
CA ARG A 90 -15.80 -7.36 -4.68
C ARG A 90 -15.57 -6.02 -3.99
N TRP A 91 -16.17 -5.83 -2.81
CA TRP A 91 -16.09 -4.57 -2.09
C TRP A 91 -14.71 -4.34 -1.49
N PHE A 92 -14.05 -5.42 -1.06
CA PHE A 92 -12.65 -5.37 -0.63
C PHE A 92 -11.74 -4.87 -1.76
N LEU A 93 -11.82 -5.45 -2.96
CA LEU A 93 -10.97 -5.05 -4.10
C LEU A 93 -11.25 -3.63 -4.59
N LEU A 94 -12.51 -3.19 -4.58
CA LEU A 94 -12.85 -1.80 -4.88
C LEU A 94 -12.30 -0.84 -3.83
N ALA A 95 -12.42 -1.17 -2.55
CA ALA A 95 -11.84 -0.37 -1.47
C ALA A 95 -10.31 -0.35 -1.55
N LEU A 96 -9.69 -1.49 -1.89
CA LEU A 96 -8.25 -1.63 -2.06
C LEU A 96 -7.67 -0.61 -3.06
N CYS A 97 -8.34 -0.40 -4.20
CA CYS A 97 -7.89 0.58 -5.18
C CYS A 97 -7.67 1.96 -4.55
N PHE A 98 -8.64 2.44 -3.78
CA PHE A 98 -8.58 3.77 -3.16
C PHE A 98 -7.67 3.80 -1.93
N ALA A 99 -7.66 2.75 -1.13
CA ALA A 99 -6.86 2.63 0.07
C ALA A 99 -5.35 2.62 -0.25
N GLU A 100 -4.93 1.76 -1.18
CA GLU A 100 -3.54 1.68 -1.63
C GLU A 100 -3.09 2.94 -2.36
N ALA A 101 -3.94 3.54 -3.20
CA ALA A 101 -3.66 4.80 -3.83
C ALA A 101 -3.40 5.90 -2.79
N THR A 102 -4.17 5.93 -1.67
CA THR A 102 -3.92 6.86 -0.56
C THR A 102 -2.58 6.58 0.11
N ALA A 103 -2.32 5.34 0.54
CA ALA A 103 -1.14 4.98 1.31
C ALA A 103 0.17 5.24 0.53
N ASN A 104 0.19 4.86 -0.75
CA ASN A 104 1.33 5.08 -1.64
C ASN A 104 1.57 6.58 -1.90
N THR A 105 0.50 7.33 -2.20
CA THR A 105 0.62 8.77 -2.48
C THR A 105 0.97 9.56 -1.24
N PHE A 106 0.47 9.15 -0.07
CA PHE A 106 0.79 9.82 1.19
C PHE A 106 2.30 9.86 1.43
N THR A 107 3.00 8.75 1.20
CA THR A 107 4.45 8.67 1.31
C THR A 107 5.15 9.56 0.27
N LEU A 108 4.68 9.55 -0.97
CA LEU A 108 5.26 10.35 -2.05
C LEU A 108 5.08 11.85 -1.81
N VAL A 109 3.86 12.28 -1.46
CA VAL A 109 3.52 13.68 -1.26
C VAL A 109 4.12 14.23 0.03
N ALA A 110 4.37 13.38 1.04
CA ALA A 110 5.05 13.81 2.26
C ALA A 110 6.42 14.44 1.97
N VAL A 111 7.18 13.94 0.98
CA VAL A 111 8.46 14.53 0.58
C VAL A 111 8.27 15.97 0.08
N VAL A 112 7.34 16.16 -0.87
CA VAL A 112 7.06 17.46 -1.47
C VAL A 112 6.51 18.45 -0.45
N PHE A 113 5.66 17.98 0.47
CA PHE A 113 5.08 18.77 1.54
C PHE A 113 6.11 19.20 2.58
N LEU A 114 6.99 18.30 3.02
CA LEU A 114 8.03 18.60 4.00
C LEU A 114 9.08 19.58 3.44
N ASP A 115 9.48 19.43 2.18
CA ASP A 115 10.37 20.34 1.51
C ASP A 115 9.69 21.71 1.27
N GLY A 116 8.57 21.73 0.58
CA GLY A 116 7.89 22.94 0.11
C GLY A 116 7.27 23.77 1.24
N VAL A 117 6.57 23.13 2.18
CA VAL A 117 5.86 23.83 3.27
C VAL A 117 6.74 24.03 4.50
N MET A 118 7.44 22.98 4.93
CA MET A 118 8.25 23.05 6.17
C MET A 118 9.70 23.50 5.91
N GLY A 119 10.18 23.46 4.66
CA GLY A 119 11.53 23.80 4.30
C GLY A 119 12.58 22.81 4.83
N PHE A 120 12.21 21.52 4.94
CA PHE A 120 13.12 20.48 5.41
C PHE A 120 14.22 20.20 4.39
N SER A 121 15.44 20.04 4.88
CA SER A 121 16.55 19.53 4.06
C SER A 121 16.37 18.04 3.76
N GLY A 122 17.07 17.54 2.74
CA GLY A 122 17.05 16.12 2.38
C GLY A 122 17.39 15.20 3.56
N THR A 123 18.34 15.62 4.42
CA THR A 123 18.69 14.88 5.65
C THR A 123 17.53 14.83 6.65
N GLN A 124 16.81 15.93 6.85
CA GLN A 124 15.66 15.99 7.75
C GLN A 124 14.49 15.12 7.23
N ILE A 125 14.26 15.12 5.92
CA ILE A 125 13.30 14.22 5.26
C ILE A 125 13.73 12.76 5.44
N GLY A 126 15.02 12.46 5.29
CA GLY A 126 15.57 11.13 5.56
C GLY A 126 15.32 10.66 6.99
N ILE A 127 15.55 11.53 7.98
CA ILE A 127 15.26 11.23 9.39
C ILE A 127 13.76 11.02 9.62
N PHE A 128 12.91 11.83 9.01
CA PHE A 128 11.45 11.64 9.06
C PHE A 128 11.02 10.25 8.59
N PHE A 129 11.53 9.80 7.44
CA PHE A 129 11.21 8.47 6.94
C PHE A 129 11.85 7.35 7.78
N ALA A 130 13.05 7.57 8.34
CA ALA A 130 13.65 6.59 9.25
C ALA A 130 12.79 6.39 10.51
N ILE A 131 12.32 7.47 11.11
CA ILE A 131 11.39 7.42 12.25
C ILE A 131 10.09 6.70 11.84
N SER A 132 9.50 7.07 10.71
CA SER A 132 8.28 6.44 10.21
C SER A 132 8.46 4.93 10.02
N LEU A 133 9.56 4.50 9.40
CA LEU A 133 9.85 3.08 9.16
C LEU A 133 10.08 2.29 10.47
N VAL A 134 10.80 2.85 11.44
CA VAL A 134 10.95 2.23 12.76
C VAL A 134 9.59 2.06 13.44
N CYS A 135 8.74 3.07 13.35
CA CYS A 135 7.40 3.08 13.94
C CYS A 135 6.42 2.12 13.26
N THR A 136 6.72 1.60 12.05
CA THR A 136 5.90 0.52 11.46
C THR A 136 5.96 -0.79 12.26
N ILE A 137 7.02 -1.02 13.03
CA ILE A 137 7.17 -2.23 13.86
C ILE A 137 6.10 -2.28 14.97
N PRO A 138 6.00 -1.26 15.86
CA PRO A 138 4.92 -1.22 16.83
C PRO A 138 3.53 -1.12 16.16
N GLY A 139 3.43 -0.51 14.96
CA GLY A 139 2.21 -0.50 14.17
C GLY A 139 1.71 -1.91 13.80
N GLY A 140 2.61 -2.80 13.42
CA GLY A 140 2.26 -4.20 13.14
C GLY A 140 1.85 -5.00 14.38
N LEU A 141 2.42 -4.70 15.55
CA LEU A 141 1.97 -5.27 16.83
C LEU A 141 0.57 -4.74 17.20
N PHE A 142 0.34 -3.46 16.99
CA PHE A 142 -0.96 -2.82 17.17
C PHE A 142 -2.03 -3.41 16.24
N ALA A 143 -1.68 -3.67 14.97
CA ALA A 143 -2.54 -4.36 14.01
C ALA A 143 -3.03 -5.71 14.55
N ARG A 144 -2.10 -6.53 15.08
CA ARG A 144 -2.43 -7.82 15.69
C ARG A 144 -3.39 -7.65 16.89
N PHE A 145 -3.10 -6.68 17.76
CA PHE A 145 -3.94 -6.42 18.93
C PHE A 145 -5.36 -6.00 18.54
N VAL A 146 -5.52 -5.03 17.63
CA VAL A 146 -6.84 -4.55 17.19
C VAL A 146 -7.60 -5.66 16.47
N THR A 147 -6.95 -6.37 15.55
CA THR A 147 -7.58 -7.44 14.77
C THR A 147 -8.02 -8.61 15.63
N SER A 148 -7.27 -8.94 16.69
CA SER A 148 -7.66 -10.00 17.64
C SER A 148 -8.88 -9.64 18.51
N LYS A 149 -9.14 -8.35 18.70
CA LYS A 149 -10.29 -7.85 19.49
C LYS A 149 -11.52 -7.54 18.65
N THR A 150 -11.33 -7.33 17.36
CA THR A 150 -12.39 -7.01 16.40
C THR A 150 -12.48 -8.06 15.30
N ASN A 151 -12.15 -7.69 14.08
CA ASN A 151 -12.00 -8.55 12.92
C ASN A 151 -11.15 -7.80 11.87
N PRO A 152 -10.57 -8.47 10.85
CA PRO A 152 -9.73 -7.82 9.85
C PRO A 152 -10.43 -6.68 9.10
N ASN A 153 -11.72 -6.83 8.77
CA ASN A 153 -12.52 -5.82 8.09
C ASN A 153 -12.61 -4.53 8.92
N THR A 154 -13.00 -4.63 10.19
CA THR A 154 -13.13 -3.48 11.08
C THR A 154 -11.77 -2.86 11.39
N SER A 155 -10.75 -3.68 11.63
CA SER A 155 -9.39 -3.24 11.91
C SER A 155 -8.81 -2.44 10.73
N TRP A 156 -9.02 -2.91 9.49
CA TRP A 156 -8.56 -2.20 8.30
C TRP A 156 -9.31 -0.89 8.06
N ARG A 157 -10.63 -0.85 8.27
CA ARG A 157 -11.42 0.39 8.24
C ARG A 157 -10.89 1.44 9.22
N LEU A 158 -10.61 1.01 10.45
CA LEU A 158 -10.08 1.91 11.48
C LEU A 158 -8.72 2.48 11.08
N SER A 159 -7.83 1.68 10.52
CA SER A 159 -6.52 2.17 10.05
C SER A 159 -6.66 3.23 8.94
N MET A 160 -7.61 3.07 8.02
CA MET A 160 -7.90 4.07 6.97
C MET A 160 -8.48 5.37 7.55
N ILE A 161 -9.37 5.28 8.55
CA ILE A 161 -9.92 6.46 9.23
C ILE A 161 -8.81 7.22 9.96
N VAL A 162 -7.91 6.50 10.63
CA VAL A 162 -6.76 7.12 11.30
C VAL A 162 -5.81 7.76 10.28
N LEU A 163 -5.55 7.10 9.15
CA LEU A 163 -4.72 7.65 8.07
C LEU A 163 -5.33 8.95 7.50
N PHE A 164 -6.65 8.98 7.30
CA PHE A 164 -7.36 10.21 6.92
C PHE A 164 -7.19 11.30 7.97
N GLY A 165 -7.42 10.99 9.26
CA GLY A 165 -7.25 11.94 10.35
C GLY A 165 -5.84 12.53 10.43
N LEU A 166 -4.81 11.70 10.21
CA LEU A 166 -3.42 12.14 10.14
C LEU A 166 -3.16 13.03 8.92
N GLY A 167 -3.80 12.76 7.79
CA GLY A 167 -3.73 13.64 6.61
C GLY A 167 -4.36 15.00 6.87
N VAL A 168 -5.53 15.04 7.51
CA VAL A 168 -6.19 16.30 7.91
C VAL A 168 -5.32 17.05 8.93
N PHE A 169 -4.81 16.37 9.95
CA PHE A 169 -3.92 16.98 10.93
C PHE A 169 -2.65 17.56 10.27
N GLY A 170 -1.96 16.77 9.45
CA GLY A 170 -0.77 17.21 8.74
C GLY A 170 -1.03 18.43 7.86
N GLY A 171 -2.11 18.39 7.08
CA GLY A 171 -2.48 19.46 6.15
C GLY A 171 -2.93 20.77 6.81
N LEU A 172 -3.52 20.72 8.01
CA LEU A 172 -4.01 21.91 8.72
C LEU A 172 -3.00 22.47 9.73
N VAL A 173 -2.20 21.62 10.39
CA VAL A 173 -1.40 22.02 11.54
C VAL A 173 0.07 22.21 11.18
N LEU A 174 0.61 21.39 10.27
CA LEU A 174 2.02 21.48 9.95
C LEU A 174 2.31 22.64 9.00
N ASN A 175 3.17 23.55 9.48
CA ASN A 175 3.69 24.69 8.72
C ASN A 175 5.10 25.01 9.21
N ARG A 176 5.77 26.00 8.64
CA ARG A 176 7.12 26.40 9.04
C ARG A 176 7.24 26.82 10.53
N ASP A 177 6.16 27.37 11.08
CA ASP A 177 6.14 27.89 12.45
C ASP A 177 5.97 26.79 13.50
N THR A 178 5.40 25.64 13.12
CA THR A 178 5.14 24.51 14.04
C THR A 178 6.40 23.72 14.43
N GLY A 179 7.50 23.91 13.70
CA GLY A 179 8.80 23.33 14.01
C GLY A 179 8.95 21.84 13.69
N SER A 180 10.20 21.42 13.56
CA SER A 180 10.58 20.04 13.20
C SER A 180 10.08 18.96 14.16
N PRO A 181 10.03 19.14 15.51
CA PRO A 181 9.63 18.06 16.40
C PRO A 181 8.21 17.54 16.14
N LEU A 182 7.26 18.44 15.84
CA LEU A 182 5.87 18.03 15.57
C LEU A 182 5.75 17.22 14.28
N ALA A 183 6.52 17.58 13.25
CA ALA A 183 6.59 16.83 12.02
C ALA A 183 7.12 15.40 12.23
N TYR A 184 8.14 15.22 13.07
CA TYR A 184 8.66 13.89 13.38
C TYR A 184 7.66 13.04 14.18
N VAL A 185 6.91 13.66 15.12
CA VAL A 185 5.82 12.97 15.83
C VAL A 185 4.72 12.55 14.83
N TRP A 186 4.37 13.43 13.91
CA TRP A 186 3.43 13.10 12.83
C TRP A 186 3.93 11.93 11.98
N GLY A 187 5.20 11.94 11.57
CA GLY A 187 5.83 10.85 10.85
C GLY A 187 5.80 9.52 11.62
N ALA A 188 6.05 9.56 12.93
CA ALA A 188 5.93 8.39 13.80
C ALA A 188 4.50 7.80 13.80
N MET A 189 3.49 8.67 13.94
CA MET A 189 2.07 8.25 13.90
C MET A 189 1.66 7.70 12.53
N VAL A 190 2.14 8.32 11.45
CA VAL A 190 1.96 7.78 10.08
C VAL A 190 2.61 6.40 9.96
N GLY A 191 3.84 6.25 10.46
CA GLY A 191 4.54 4.96 10.46
C GLY A 191 3.77 3.86 11.20
N ILE A 192 3.27 4.16 12.42
CA ILE A 192 2.43 3.23 13.18
C ILE A 192 1.18 2.85 12.37
N THR A 193 0.54 3.83 11.73
CA THR A 193 -0.68 3.60 10.97
C THR A 193 -0.42 2.75 9.72
N LEU A 194 0.64 3.00 8.98
CA LEU A 194 1.03 2.18 7.82
C LEU A 194 1.45 0.76 8.24
N GLY A 195 2.16 0.65 9.37
CA GLY A 195 2.50 -0.64 9.97
C GLY A 195 1.27 -1.44 10.44
N TRP A 196 0.16 -0.76 10.75
CA TRP A 196 -1.13 -1.38 11.03
C TRP A 196 -1.91 -1.69 9.75
N PHE A 197 -1.95 -0.78 8.79
CA PHE A 197 -2.71 -0.86 7.55
C PHE A 197 -2.32 -2.09 6.71
N TYR A 198 -1.05 -2.19 6.28
CA TYR A 198 -0.61 -3.22 5.34
C TYR A 198 -0.74 -4.67 5.83
N PRO A 199 -0.35 -5.03 7.06
CA PRO A 199 -0.56 -6.39 7.54
C PRO A 199 -2.02 -6.77 7.66
N THR A 200 -2.88 -5.83 8.08
CA THR A 200 -4.32 -6.07 8.23
C THR A 200 -4.99 -6.28 6.87
N GLU A 201 -4.62 -5.51 5.87
CA GLU A 201 -5.08 -5.65 4.49
C GLU A 201 -4.75 -7.03 3.93
N ARG A 202 -3.48 -7.44 4.03
CA ARG A 202 -3.04 -8.75 3.54
C ARG A 202 -3.69 -9.90 4.27
N LEU A 203 -3.89 -9.77 5.58
CA LEU A 203 -4.62 -10.75 6.37
C LEU A 203 -6.08 -10.84 5.90
N PHE A 204 -6.74 -9.69 5.69
CA PHE A 204 -8.11 -9.66 5.21
C PHE A 204 -8.20 -10.37 3.85
N PHE A 205 -7.35 -10.01 2.89
CA PHE A 205 -7.30 -10.65 1.59
C PHE A 205 -7.12 -12.17 1.70
N SER A 206 -6.13 -12.63 2.48
CA SER A 206 -5.85 -14.07 2.64
C SER A 206 -7.01 -14.88 3.24
N MET A 207 -7.90 -14.24 3.99
CA MET A 207 -9.07 -14.90 4.59
C MET A 207 -10.26 -15.01 3.64
N ILE A 208 -10.36 -14.11 2.65
CA ILE A 208 -11.51 -14.04 1.72
C ILE A 208 -11.21 -14.61 0.33
N VAL A 209 -9.97 -15.02 0.07
CA VAL A 209 -9.59 -15.65 -1.20
C VAL A 209 -10.08 -17.09 -1.22
N PRO A 210 -10.87 -17.51 -2.24
CA PRO A 210 -11.26 -18.90 -2.45
C PRO A 210 -10.04 -19.78 -2.73
N HIS A 211 -10.12 -21.05 -2.35
CA HIS A 211 -9.08 -22.03 -2.69
C HIS A 211 -9.05 -22.28 -4.20
N GLY A 212 -7.86 -22.57 -4.72
CA GLY A 212 -7.67 -22.84 -6.16
C GLY A 212 -7.55 -21.60 -7.04
N LEU A 213 -8.01 -20.42 -6.57
CA LEU A 213 -7.92 -19.14 -7.30
C LEU A 213 -6.85 -18.19 -6.72
N GLU A 214 -6.03 -18.66 -5.77
CA GLU A 214 -5.07 -17.81 -5.05
C GLU A 214 -4.09 -17.11 -5.99
N ALA A 215 -3.58 -17.79 -7.01
CA ALA A 215 -2.63 -17.22 -7.96
C ALA A 215 -3.27 -16.16 -8.84
N GLU A 216 -4.48 -16.42 -9.37
CA GLU A 216 -5.23 -15.50 -10.22
C GLU A 216 -5.64 -14.25 -9.42
N LEU A 217 -6.23 -14.43 -8.25
CA LEU A 217 -6.70 -13.33 -7.42
C LEU A 217 -5.53 -12.54 -6.79
N SER A 218 -4.39 -13.16 -6.52
CA SER A 218 -3.18 -12.43 -6.10
C SER A 218 -2.67 -11.50 -7.21
N GLY A 219 -2.68 -11.95 -8.47
CA GLY A 219 -2.37 -11.09 -9.61
C GLY A 219 -3.37 -9.95 -9.75
N PHE A 220 -4.66 -10.22 -9.61
CA PHE A 220 -5.71 -9.22 -9.67
C PHE A 220 -5.67 -8.23 -8.49
N TYR A 221 -5.32 -8.68 -7.30
CA TYR A 221 -5.05 -7.84 -6.13
C TYR A 221 -3.95 -6.81 -6.42
N VAL A 222 -2.80 -7.25 -6.98
CA VAL A 222 -1.71 -6.33 -7.37
C VAL A 222 -2.18 -5.35 -8.43
N TYR A 223 -2.99 -5.79 -9.40
CA TYR A 223 -3.57 -4.91 -10.40
C TYR A 223 -4.48 -3.85 -9.75
N CYS A 224 -5.39 -4.24 -8.86
CA CYS A 224 -6.27 -3.33 -8.12
C CYS A 224 -5.49 -2.33 -7.27
N SER A 225 -4.38 -2.74 -6.63
CA SER A 225 -3.56 -1.86 -5.79
C SER A 225 -2.86 -0.75 -6.58
N GLN A 226 -2.72 -0.89 -7.91
CA GLN A 226 -1.99 0.05 -8.76
C GLN A 226 -2.86 0.83 -9.75
N ILE A 227 -4.06 0.34 -10.08
CA ILE A 227 -4.87 0.86 -11.20
C ILE A 227 -5.20 2.35 -11.10
N ILE A 228 -5.43 2.87 -9.89
CA ILE A 228 -5.71 4.29 -9.65
C ILE A 228 -4.61 5.00 -8.86
N ALA A 229 -3.43 4.40 -8.69
CA ALA A 229 -2.32 4.98 -7.94
C ALA A 229 -1.85 6.34 -8.50
N TRP A 230 -2.08 6.61 -9.78
CA TRP A 230 -1.77 7.86 -10.44
C TRP A 230 -2.74 9.02 -10.10
N LEU A 231 -3.97 8.69 -9.65
CA LEU A 231 -5.05 9.68 -9.49
C LEU A 231 -4.81 10.63 -8.30
N PRO A 232 -4.46 10.18 -7.07
CA PRO A 232 -4.23 11.10 -5.96
C PRO A 232 -3.04 12.06 -6.19
N PRO A 233 -1.87 11.65 -6.75
CA PRO A 233 -0.81 12.59 -7.10
C PRO A 233 -1.24 13.62 -8.14
N LEU A 234 -2.07 13.22 -9.10
CA LEU A 234 -2.65 14.15 -10.08
C LEU A 234 -3.55 15.19 -9.42
N VAL A 235 -4.44 14.76 -8.50
CA VAL A 235 -5.29 15.68 -7.73
C VAL A 235 -4.44 16.66 -6.93
N PHE A 236 -3.38 16.17 -6.27
CA PHE A 236 -2.44 17.03 -5.55
C PHE A 236 -1.78 18.07 -6.46
N SER A 237 -1.26 17.65 -7.62
CA SER A 237 -0.60 18.54 -8.57
C SER A 237 -1.55 19.62 -9.11
N ILE A 238 -2.78 19.24 -9.47
CA ILE A 238 -3.80 20.21 -9.94
C ILE A 238 -4.12 21.26 -8.87
N LEU A 239 -4.23 20.86 -7.60
CA LEU A 239 -4.47 21.79 -6.51
C LEU A 239 -3.29 22.74 -6.29
N VAL A 240 -2.05 22.26 -6.38
CA VAL A 240 -0.86 23.09 -6.27
C VAL A 240 -0.74 24.07 -7.43
N GLU A 241 -1.02 23.65 -8.68
CA GLU A 241 -1.02 24.53 -9.85
C GLU A 241 -2.14 25.58 -9.77
N ALA A 242 -3.26 25.26 -9.14
CA ALA A 242 -4.35 26.20 -8.87
C ALA A 242 -4.05 27.19 -7.72
N ASN A 243 -2.81 27.21 -7.22
CA ASN A 243 -2.36 28.01 -6.08
C ASN A 243 -3.11 27.72 -4.76
N VAL A 244 -3.66 26.53 -4.62
CA VAL A 244 -4.22 26.06 -3.35
C VAL A 244 -3.06 25.65 -2.45
N ALA A 245 -3.11 26.03 -1.15
CA ALA A 245 -2.06 25.66 -0.21
C ALA A 245 -1.87 24.14 -0.16
N GLN A 246 -0.64 23.69 -0.20
CA GLN A 246 -0.28 22.25 -0.28
C GLN A 246 -0.89 21.40 0.84
N GLY A 247 -1.16 22.00 2.01
CA GLY A 247 -1.86 21.33 3.11
C GLY A 247 -3.25 20.82 2.70
N TYR A 248 -4.02 21.58 1.91
CA TYR A 248 -5.31 21.12 1.37
C TYR A 248 -5.13 20.00 0.34
N GLY A 249 -4.01 19.96 -0.37
CA GLY A 249 -3.63 18.84 -1.23
C GLY A 249 -3.45 17.54 -0.43
N VAL A 250 -2.76 17.61 0.72
CA VAL A 250 -2.60 16.46 1.63
C VAL A 250 -3.95 15.97 2.16
N ILE A 251 -4.86 16.90 2.50
CA ILE A 251 -6.22 16.56 2.94
C ILE A 251 -7.00 15.88 1.79
N ALA A 252 -6.93 16.41 0.59
CA ALA A 252 -7.64 15.89 -0.57
C ALA A 252 -7.21 14.45 -0.90
N ILE A 253 -5.90 14.15 -0.91
CA ILE A 253 -5.41 12.78 -1.14
C ILE A 253 -5.79 11.83 -0.02
N SER A 254 -5.79 12.28 1.23
CA SER A 254 -6.23 11.45 2.36
C SER A 254 -7.73 11.14 2.32
N GLY A 255 -8.53 11.97 1.66
CA GLY A 255 -9.96 11.77 1.42
C GLY A 255 -10.27 10.49 0.64
N PHE A 256 -9.35 9.98 -0.19
CA PHE A 256 -9.52 8.70 -0.88
C PHE A 256 -9.64 7.52 0.11
N ALA A 257 -9.04 7.62 1.30
CA ALA A 257 -9.22 6.61 2.35
C ALA A 257 -10.68 6.54 2.84
N ILE A 258 -11.38 7.68 2.89
CA ILE A 258 -12.80 7.70 3.26
C ILE A 258 -13.67 7.06 2.18
N ILE A 259 -13.33 7.25 0.90
CA ILE A 259 -13.99 6.54 -0.21
C ILE A 259 -13.81 5.03 -0.04
N ALA A 260 -12.60 4.58 0.28
CA ALA A 260 -12.32 3.18 0.55
C ALA A 260 -13.15 2.63 1.72
N VAL A 261 -13.25 3.37 2.83
CA VAL A 261 -14.08 3.01 3.98
C VAL A 261 -15.56 2.94 3.59
N ALA A 262 -16.06 3.89 2.81
CA ALA A 262 -17.44 3.90 2.34
C ALA A 262 -17.74 2.67 1.46
N LEU A 263 -16.86 2.35 0.50
CA LEU A 263 -16.98 1.15 -0.34
C LEU A 263 -16.97 -0.14 0.49
N LEU A 264 -16.05 -0.24 1.44
CA LEU A 264 -15.97 -1.40 2.31
C LEU A 264 -17.18 -1.52 3.25
N SER A 265 -17.85 -0.39 3.54
CA SER A 265 -19.09 -0.39 4.34
C SER A 265 -20.30 -0.96 3.58
N MET A 266 -20.19 -1.11 2.26
CA MET A 266 -21.19 -1.77 1.42
C MET A 266 -21.00 -3.31 1.37
N ALA A 267 -19.89 -3.82 1.92
CA ALA A 267 -19.69 -5.26 2.09
C ALA A 267 -20.63 -5.83 3.15
N ALA A 268 -20.96 -7.11 3.03
CA ALA A 268 -21.73 -7.83 4.02
C ALA A 268 -21.03 -7.85 5.40
N PRO A 269 -21.76 -8.14 6.48
CA PRO A 269 -21.16 -8.36 7.79
C PRO A 269 -20.09 -9.45 7.76
N TRP A 270 -19.03 -9.29 8.57
CA TRP A 270 -17.88 -10.20 8.57
C TRP A 270 -18.24 -11.69 8.69
N PRO A 271 -19.19 -12.13 9.53
CA PRO A 271 -19.59 -13.54 9.60
C PRO A 271 -20.16 -14.09 8.30
N GLU A 272 -20.91 -13.28 7.54
CA GLU A 272 -21.49 -13.68 6.26
C GLU A 272 -20.42 -13.81 5.16
N ILE A 273 -19.39 -12.94 5.20
CA ILE A 273 -18.25 -13.01 4.28
C ILE A 273 -17.48 -14.33 4.49
N LEU A 274 -17.25 -14.71 5.76
CA LEU A 274 -16.57 -15.96 6.09
C LEU A 274 -17.41 -17.17 5.71
N ALA A 275 -18.72 -17.17 5.97
CA ALA A 275 -19.61 -18.26 5.62
C ALA A 275 -19.62 -18.53 4.12
N ASP A 276 -19.68 -17.50 3.27
CA ASP A 276 -19.58 -17.65 1.81
C ASP A 276 -18.26 -18.34 1.39
N THR A 277 -17.15 -17.95 2.02
CA THR A 277 -15.84 -18.54 1.72
C THR A 277 -15.71 -19.99 2.18
N GLU A 278 -16.39 -20.38 3.28
CA GLU A 278 -16.40 -21.74 3.80
C GLU A 278 -17.34 -22.66 2.98
N GLU A 279 -18.48 -22.17 2.53
CA GLU A 279 -19.39 -22.92 1.63
C GLU A 279 -18.69 -23.28 0.32
N GLU A 280 -17.93 -22.35 -0.28
CA GLU A 280 -17.13 -22.63 -1.47
C GLU A 280 -16.07 -23.70 -1.23
N LYS A 281 -15.36 -23.62 -0.10
CA LYS A 281 -14.36 -24.63 0.29
C LYS A 281 -14.97 -26.04 0.41
N SER A 282 -16.19 -26.14 0.93
CA SER A 282 -16.88 -27.41 1.09
C SER A 282 -17.38 -28.00 -0.24
N THR A 283 -17.77 -27.15 -1.18
CA THR A 283 -18.26 -27.57 -2.51
C THR A 283 -17.12 -28.07 -3.39
N GLU A 284 -15.98 -27.37 -3.41
CA GLU A 284 -14.78 -27.82 -4.14
C GLU A 284 -14.18 -29.12 -3.59
N SER A 285 -14.18 -29.29 -2.25
CA SER A 285 -13.70 -30.54 -1.64
C SER A 285 -14.62 -31.75 -1.90
N ALA A 286 -15.87 -31.51 -2.31
CA ALA A 286 -16.81 -32.56 -2.67
C ALA A 286 -16.74 -32.95 -4.18
N GLU A 287 -16.17 -32.07 -5.01
CA GLU A 287 -15.99 -32.32 -6.46
C GLU A 287 -14.58 -32.87 -6.82
N ALA A 288 -13.63 -32.83 -5.88
CA ALA A 288 -12.24 -33.36 -6.06
C ALA A 288 -12.12 -34.79 -5.54
#